data_2832c8cc21f5f1bf7b3d3dee0bb7093f
#
_entry.id   2832c8cc21f5f1bf7b3d3dee0bb7093f
#
_cell.length_a   1.000
_cell.length_b   1.000
_cell.length_c   1.000
_cell.angle_alpha   90.00
_cell.angle_beta   90.00
_cell.angle_gamma   90.00
#
_symmetry.space_group_name_H-M   'P 1'
#
loop_
_entity.id
_entity.type
_entity.pdbx_description
1 polymer ?
#
loop_
_entity_poly.entity_id
_entity_poly.type
_entity_poly.pdbx_seq_one_letter_code
_entity_poly.pdbx_strand_id
1 'polypeptide(L)' 'LGFPWFEEVFIKNPNIIKIKTLVRDEILKVKEVKAATVTSVDYNPAKRTATFRYTVTVGEDTFREEVTLYG' A
#
# COMPACT_ATOMS: atom_id res chain seq x y z
N LEU A 1 13.24 -4.17 2.83
CA LEU A 1 12.27 -3.47 1.99
C LEU A 1 12.54 -1.98 2.05
N GLY A 2 12.54 -1.35 0.89
CA GLY A 2 12.87 0.06 0.78
C GLY A 2 11.73 1.04 1.05
N PHE A 3 10.60 0.60 1.60
CA PHE A 3 9.47 1.50 1.81
C PHE A 3 9.63 2.31 3.11
N PRO A 4 9.53 3.65 3.07
CA PRO A 4 9.75 4.52 4.24
C PRO A 4 8.50 4.64 5.10
N TRP A 5 8.08 3.58 5.77
CA TRP A 5 6.84 3.51 6.53
C TRP A 5 6.71 4.61 7.58
N PHE A 6 7.75 4.85 8.37
CA PHE A 6 7.68 5.86 9.43
C PHE A 6 7.69 7.28 8.88
N GLU A 7 8.36 7.48 7.76
CA GLU A 7 8.50 8.80 7.17
C GLU A 7 7.31 9.21 6.32
N GLU A 8 6.56 8.24 5.77
CA GLU A 8 5.49 8.50 4.82
C GLU A 8 4.09 8.14 5.34
N VAL A 9 3.98 7.10 6.16
CA VAL A 9 2.68 6.60 6.64
C VAL A 9 2.40 7.07 8.06
N PHE A 10 3.33 6.81 8.99
CA PHE A 10 3.12 7.09 10.41
C PHE A 10 3.60 8.48 10.80
N ILE A 11 3.13 9.48 10.07
CA ILE A 11 3.41 10.89 10.34
C ILE A 11 2.11 11.64 10.64
N LYS A 12 2.21 12.86 11.13
CA LYS A 12 1.05 13.64 11.59
C LYS A 12 0.01 13.89 10.48
N ASN A 13 0.48 14.24 9.28
CA ASN A 13 -0.39 14.54 8.15
C ASN A 13 0.08 13.77 6.91
N PRO A 14 -0.24 12.47 6.83
CA PRO A 14 0.24 11.66 5.71
C PRO A 14 -0.39 12.09 4.38
N ASN A 15 0.41 12.13 3.34
CA ASN A 15 -0.07 12.37 1.99
C ASN A 15 -0.58 11.06 1.41
N ILE A 16 -1.88 10.87 1.40
CA ILE A 16 -2.51 9.62 0.98
C ILE A 16 -2.23 9.29 -0.49
N ILE A 17 -2.23 10.29 -1.36
CA ILE A 17 -1.94 10.07 -2.78
C ILE A 17 -0.51 9.56 -2.97
N LYS A 18 0.44 10.18 -2.27
CA LYS A 18 1.84 9.75 -2.32
C LYS A 18 2.00 8.34 -1.77
N ILE A 19 1.33 8.02 -0.66
CA ILE A 19 1.37 6.68 -0.05
C ILE A 19 0.84 5.65 -1.02
N LYS A 20 -0.30 5.90 -1.66
CA LYS A 20 -0.87 4.98 -2.67
C LYS A 20 0.12 4.70 -3.79
N THR A 21 0.79 5.73 -4.29
CA THR A 21 1.78 5.60 -5.34
C THR A 21 2.98 4.77 -4.90
N LEU A 22 3.49 5.02 -3.70
CA LEU A 22 4.63 4.28 -3.16
C LEU A 22 4.30 2.80 -2.94
N VAL A 23 3.13 2.50 -2.39
CA VAL A 23 2.69 1.12 -2.19
C VAL A 23 2.52 0.42 -3.53
N ARG A 24 1.89 1.07 -4.49
CA ARG A 24 1.73 0.54 -5.84
C ARG A 24 3.09 0.21 -6.47
N ASP A 25 4.04 1.11 -6.37
CA ASP A 25 5.38 0.90 -6.94
C ASP A 25 6.10 -0.28 -6.29
N GLU A 26 5.95 -0.46 -4.98
CA GLU A 26 6.52 -1.63 -4.29
C GLU A 26 5.87 -2.93 -4.77
N ILE A 27 4.57 -2.95 -4.96
CA ILE A 27 3.85 -4.12 -5.45
C ILE A 27 4.31 -4.47 -6.88
N LEU A 28 4.50 -3.46 -7.72
CA LEU A 28 4.93 -3.66 -9.11
C LEU A 28 6.36 -4.18 -9.25
N LYS A 29 7.16 -4.15 -8.19
CA LYS A 29 8.49 -4.75 -8.19
C LYS A 29 8.44 -6.28 -8.19
N VAL A 30 7.31 -6.87 -7.82
CA VAL A 30 7.12 -8.32 -7.89
C VAL A 30 7.01 -8.71 -9.35
N LYS A 31 7.89 -9.63 -9.79
CA LYS A 31 8.09 -9.96 -11.20
C LYS A 31 6.82 -10.37 -11.93
N GLU A 32 5.95 -11.12 -11.29
CA GLU A 32 4.74 -11.67 -11.90
C GLU A 32 3.59 -10.67 -11.97
N VAL A 33 3.68 -9.54 -11.29
CA VAL A 33 2.62 -8.54 -11.25
C VAL A 33 2.69 -7.63 -12.47
N LYS A 34 1.62 -7.60 -13.26
CA LYS A 34 1.52 -6.72 -14.44
C LYS A 34 1.00 -5.34 -14.09
N ALA A 35 0.05 -5.28 -13.15
CA ALA A 35 -0.58 -4.03 -12.74
C ALA A 35 -1.00 -4.11 -11.29
N ALA A 36 -1.05 -2.96 -10.64
CA ALA A 36 -1.51 -2.85 -9.26
C ALA A 36 -2.22 -1.51 -9.07
N THR A 37 -3.28 -1.52 -8.27
CA THR A 37 -4.02 -0.31 -7.91
C THR A 37 -4.35 -0.36 -6.43
N VAL A 38 -3.91 0.64 -5.69
CA VAL A 38 -4.29 0.78 -4.28
C VAL A 38 -5.64 1.46 -4.21
N THR A 39 -6.66 0.72 -3.77
CA THR A 39 -8.05 1.19 -3.77
C THR A 39 -8.42 1.97 -2.51
N SER A 40 -7.79 1.66 -1.39
CA SER A 40 -8.01 2.42 -0.17
C SER A 40 -6.81 2.36 0.78
N VAL A 41 -6.68 3.40 1.59
CA VAL A 41 -5.71 3.47 2.67
C VAL A 41 -6.45 3.93 3.92
N ASP A 42 -6.48 3.07 4.93
CA ASP A 42 -7.10 3.35 6.22
C ASP A 42 -6.02 3.52 7.26
N TYR A 43 -5.83 4.74 7.73
CA TYR A 43 -4.85 5.03 8.77
C TYR A 43 -5.55 5.28 10.09
N ASN A 44 -5.18 4.51 11.11
CA ASN A 44 -5.68 4.68 12.47
C ASN A 44 -4.53 5.14 13.37
N PRO A 45 -4.42 6.44 13.67
CA PRO A 45 -3.33 6.95 14.49
C PRO A 45 -3.38 6.46 15.94
N ALA A 46 -4.57 6.24 16.49
CA ALA A 46 -4.72 5.76 17.87
C ALA A 46 -4.14 4.36 18.05
N LYS A 47 -4.32 3.50 17.08
CA LYS A 47 -3.79 2.13 17.10
C LYS A 47 -2.45 2.00 16.39
N ARG A 48 -1.98 3.06 15.75
CA ARG A 48 -0.78 3.08 14.93
C ARG A 48 -0.79 1.97 13.89
N THR A 49 -1.92 1.86 13.18
CA THR A 49 -2.09 0.89 12.11
C THR A 49 -2.42 1.58 10.81
N ALA A 50 -2.01 0.96 9.71
CA ALA A 50 -2.38 1.39 8.37
C ALA A 50 -2.80 0.17 7.58
N THR A 51 -4.01 0.18 7.05
CA THR A 51 -4.54 -0.92 6.25
C THR A 51 -4.65 -0.47 4.79
N PHE A 52 -4.03 -1.24 3.91
CA PHE A 52 -4.04 -0.97 2.48
C PHE A 52 -4.87 -2.05 1.80
N ARG A 53 -5.82 -1.63 0.98
CA ARG A 53 -6.58 -2.53 0.11
C ARG A 53 -6.16 -2.24 -1.31
N TYR A 54 -5.84 -3.29 -2.04
CA TYR A 54 -5.34 -3.11 -3.40
C TYR A 54 -5.76 -4.28 -4.28
N THR A 55 -5.69 -4.04 -5.58
CA THR A 55 -5.88 -5.09 -6.58
C THR A 55 -4.57 -5.30 -7.32
N VAL A 56 -4.29 -6.55 -7.65
CA VAL A 56 -3.12 -6.91 -8.45
C VAL A 56 -3.56 -7.76 -9.62
N THR A 57 -2.90 -7.57 -10.76
CA THR A 57 -3.13 -8.38 -11.95
C THR A 57 -1.91 -9.22 -12.22
N VAL A 58 -2.10 -10.54 -12.23
CA VAL A 58 -1.07 -11.53 -12.51
C VAL A 58 -1.55 -12.38 -13.68
N GLY A 59 -0.87 -12.30 -14.81
CA GLY A 59 -1.35 -12.95 -16.02
C GLY A 59 -2.68 -12.34 -16.46
N GLU A 60 -3.72 -13.16 -16.53
CA GLU A 60 -5.08 -12.74 -16.88
C GLU A 60 -5.99 -12.59 -15.66
N ASP A 61 -5.48 -12.84 -14.47
CA ASP A 61 -6.26 -12.86 -13.25
C ASP A 61 -6.05 -11.58 -12.43
N THR A 62 -7.12 -11.12 -11.80
CA THR A 62 -7.08 -9.97 -10.88
C THR A 62 -7.49 -10.44 -9.50
N PHE A 63 -6.67 -10.09 -8.51
CA PHE A 63 -6.88 -10.46 -7.12
C PHE A 63 -7.06 -9.22 -6.27
N ARG A 64 -7.92 -9.32 -5.25
CA ARG A 64 -8.08 -8.30 -4.22
C ARG A 64 -7.31 -8.73 -2.98
N GLU A 65 -6.49 -7.82 -2.48
CA GLU A 65 -5.64 -8.11 -1.33
C GLU A 65 -5.76 -7.00 -0.29
N GLU A 66 -5.45 -7.36 0.95
CA GLU A 66 -5.44 -6.43 2.06
C GLU A 66 -4.22 -6.69 2.93
N VAL A 67 -3.56 -5.62 3.35
CA VAL A 67 -2.44 -5.72 4.28
C VAL A 67 -2.58 -4.66 5.37
N THR A 68 -2.37 -5.05 6.62
CA THR A 68 -2.34 -4.14 7.75
C THR A 68 -0.94 -4.08 8.31
N LEU A 69 -0.45 -2.86 8.49
CA LEU A 69 0.87 -2.59 9.04
C LEU A 69 0.73 -1.93 10.40
N TYR A 70 1.66 -2.25 11.28
CA TYR A 70 1.68 -1.75 12.66
C TYR A 70 2.91 -0.88 12.85
N GLY A 71 2.65 0.36 13.29
CA GLY A 71 3.72 1.33 13.54
C GLY A 71 4.27 1.27 14.96
#